data_a7a98c0c49e6c5a14f08089538bda48d
#
_entry.id   a7a98c0c49e6c5a14f08089538bda48d
#
_cell.length_a   1.000
_cell.length_b   1.000
_cell.length_c   1.000
_cell.angle_alpha   90.00
_cell.angle_beta   90.00
_cell.angle_gamma   90.00
#
_symmetry.space_group_name_H-M   'P 1'
#
loop_
_entity.id
_entity.type
_entity.pdbx_description
1 polymer ?
#
loop_
_entity_poly.entity_id
_entity_poly.type
_entity_poly.pdbx_seq_one_letter_code
_entity_poly.pdbx_strand_id
1 'polypeptide(L)'
;MIFHLMIVDDETTIRKGLTQVVNWEAIDCIIQDTASDGLEAIEKLKENPVDIIITDIRMPESDGLDLAKYVMEHYPEIKVIILTGYADFEYAKTAIKYNVSDFLLKPISIEQVVASVQSAQKKIIASRQKNTAKKSDVAFMIDQLLQELTDASYSDTLAARLKEYNISLESYYVAAFQFIPYAGNISALKEIIIKLKSNSYCYRYNNLIIAIYFYPAC
;
A
#
# COMPACT_ATOMS: atom_id res chain seq x y z
N MET A 1 -13.00 -0.35 -9.50
CA MET A 1 -11.96 -0.92 -8.60
C MET A 1 -12.67 -1.34 -7.32
N ILE A 2 -12.54 -2.58 -6.90
CA ILE A 2 -13.22 -3.05 -5.67
C ILE A 2 -12.29 -2.85 -4.48
N PHE A 3 -12.82 -2.32 -3.39
CA PHE A 3 -12.12 -2.11 -2.11
C PHE A 3 -12.58 -3.11 -1.07
N HIS A 4 -11.65 -3.66 -0.33
CA HIS A 4 -11.88 -4.62 0.73
C HIS A 4 -11.98 -3.92 2.08
N LEU A 5 -13.10 -4.13 2.79
CA LEU A 5 -13.36 -3.53 4.09
C LEU A 5 -13.30 -4.57 5.20
N MET A 6 -12.83 -4.13 6.38
CA MET A 6 -13.00 -4.84 7.64
C MET A 6 -13.80 -3.95 8.61
N ILE A 7 -14.77 -4.55 9.31
CA ILE A 7 -15.55 -3.89 10.36
C ILE A 7 -15.16 -4.49 11.69
N VAL A 8 -14.75 -3.64 12.64
CA VAL A 8 -14.26 -4.03 13.96
C VAL A 8 -15.08 -3.31 15.03
N ASP A 9 -15.82 -4.05 15.83
CA ASP A 9 -16.66 -3.49 16.92
C ASP A 9 -17.02 -4.66 17.86
N ASP A 10 -16.97 -4.50 19.18
CA ASP A 10 -17.31 -5.57 20.12
C ASP A 10 -18.80 -5.89 20.11
N GLU A 11 -19.64 -4.93 19.77
CA GLU A 11 -21.07 -5.11 19.65
C GLU A 11 -21.47 -5.84 18.35
N THR A 12 -21.83 -7.11 18.47
CA THR A 12 -22.29 -7.92 17.32
C THR A 12 -23.45 -7.26 16.55
N THR A 13 -24.32 -6.52 17.23
CA THR A 13 -25.45 -5.80 16.61
C THR A 13 -24.96 -4.70 15.67
N ILE A 14 -23.95 -3.94 16.09
CA ILE A 14 -23.36 -2.87 15.27
C ILE A 14 -22.61 -3.47 14.07
N ARG A 15 -21.78 -4.49 14.30
CA ARG A 15 -21.09 -5.19 13.20
C ARG A 15 -22.07 -5.69 12.14
N LYS A 16 -23.12 -6.43 12.56
CA LYS A 16 -24.15 -6.92 11.65
C LYS A 16 -24.92 -5.79 10.98
N GLY A 17 -25.27 -4.76 11.73
CA GLY A 17 -25.96 -3.60 11.19
C GLY A 17 -25.18 -2.92 10.07
N LEU A 18 -23.92 -2.60 10.30
CA LEU A 18 -23.05 -1.99 9.27
C LEU A 18 -22.86 -2.92 8.07
N THR A 19 -22.72 -4.22 8.30
CA THR A 19 -22.55 -5.18 7.20
C THR A 19 -23.79 -5.29 6.31
N GLN A 20 -25.00 -5.23 6.88
CA GLN A 20 -26.24 -5.53 6.17
C GLN A 20 -27.00 -4.30 5.67
N VAL A 21 -26.90 -3.17 6.39
CA VAL A 21 -27.73 -1.99 6.10
C VAL A 21 -27.08 -1.12 5.02
N VAL A 22 -25.76 -1.11 4.94
CA VAL A 22 -25.03 -0.36 3.90
C VAL A 22 -24.93 -1.19 2.63
N ASN A 23 -25.33 -0.61 1.50
CA ASN A 23 -25.11 -1.24 0.19
C ASN A 23 -23.67 -0.99 -0.25
N TRP A 24 -22.77 -1.83 0.22
CA TRP A 24 -21.32 -1.71 -0.02
C TRP A 24 -20.96 -1.86 -1.50
N GLU A 25 -21.66 -2.73 -2.23
CA GLU A 25 -21.42 -2.93 -3.67
C GLU A 25 -21.70 -1.67 -4.48
N ALA A 26 -22.70 -0.87 -4.07
CA ALA A 26 -23.04 0.39 -4.75
C ALA A 26 -21.91 1.44 -4.67
N ILE A 27 -20.95 1.26 -3.77
CA ILE A 27 -19.77 2.13 -3.62
C ILE A 27 -18.46 1.39 -3.88
N ASP A 28 -18.49 0.35 -4.70
CA ASP A 28 -17.31 -0.46 -5.06
C ASP A 28 -16.59 -1.08 -3.85
N CYS A 29 -17.31 -1.47 -2.81
CA CYS A 29 -16.76 -2.09 -1.61
C CYS A 29 -17.32 -3.49 -1.37
N ILE A 30 -16.53 -4.34 -0.76
CA ILE A 30 -16.97 -5.62 -0.20
C ILE A 30 -16.47 -5.76 1.23
N ILE A 31 -17.29 -6.35 2.10
CA ILE A 31 -16.83 -6.72 3.44
C ILE A 31 -16.00 -7.99 3.32
N GLN A 32 -14.70 -7.85 3.55
CA GLN A 32 -13.75 -8.97 3.51
C GLN A 32 -13.79 -9.75 4.81
N ASP A 33 -13.87 -9.02 5.94
CA ASP A 33 -13.86 -9.64 7.26
C ASP A 33 -14.56 -8.74 8.32
N THR A 34 -14.84 -9.32 9.48
CA THR A 34 -15.30 -8.60 10.67
C THR A 34 -14.54 -9.11 11.88
N ALA A 35 -14.28 -8.27 12.87
CA ALA A 35 -13.60 -8.65 14.10
C ALA A 35 -14.31 -8.05 15.31
N SER A 36 -14.13 -8.65 16.48
CA SER A 36 -14.72 -8.22 17.75
C SER A 36 -13.81 -7.29 18.55
N ASP A 37 -12.54 -7.25 18.23
CA ASP A 37 -11.53 -6.42 18.88
C ASP A 37 -10.30 -6.20 17.98
N GLY A 38 -9.35 -5.40 18.47
CA GLY A 38 -8.16 -5.05 17.72
C GLY A 38 -7.19 -6.23 17.51
N LEU A 39 -7.11 -7.19 18.44
CA LEU A 39 -6.23 -8.35 18.30
C LEU A 39 -6.75 -9.30 17.23
N GLU A 40 -8.04 -9.62 17.25
CA GLU A 40 -8.67 -10.43 16.20
C GLU A 40 -8.53 -9.77 14.82
N ALA A 41 -8.69 -8.44 14.76
CA ALA A 41 -8.50 -7.68 13.53
C ALA A 41 -7.06 -7.82 13.00
N ILE A 42 -6.04 -7.70 13.86
CA ILE A 42 -4.63 -7.84 13.48
C ILE A 42 -4.32 -9.25 12.97
N GLU A 43 -4.88 -10.30 13.59
CA GLU A 43 -4.70 -11.66 13.11
C GLU A 43 -5.30 -11.85 11.72
N LYS A 44 -6.52 -11.38 11.51
CA LYS A 44 -7.19 -11.46 10.21
C LYS A 44 -6.50 -10.66 9.11
N LEU A 45 -5.90 -9.51 9.43
CA LEU A 45 -5.14 -8.71 8.49
C LEU A 45 -3.92 -9.45 7.91
N LYS A 46 -3.32 -10.37 8.65
CA LYS A 46 -2.17 -11.17 8.18
C LYS A 46 -2.58 -12.18 7.12
N GLU A 47 -3.80 -12.68 7.20
CA GLU A 47 -4.35 -13.68 6.26
C GLU A 47 -5.08 -13.02 5.09
N ASN A 48 -5.87 -12.00 5.38
CA ASN A 48 -6.77 -11.33 4.44
C ASN A 48 -6.50 -9.83 4.43
N PRO A 49 -5.62 -9.31 3.57
CA PRO A 49 -5.36 -7.88 3.50
C PRO A 49 -6.61 -7.10 3.06
N VAL A 50 -6.83 -5.95 3.70
CA VAL A 50 -7.94 -5.04 3.38
C VAL A 50 -7.42 -3.65 2.98
N ASP A 51 -8.30 -2.83 2.42
CA ASP A 51 -8.00 -1.45 2.03
C ASP A 51 -8.44 -0.44 3.08
N ILE A 52 -9.57 -0.74 3.76
CA ILE A 52 -10.20 0.17 4.70
C ILE A 52 -10.64 -0.63 5.93
N ILE A 53 -10.39 -0.07 7.11
CA ILE A 53 -10.89 -0.59 8.40
C ILE A 53 -11.83 0.43 8.99
N ILE A 54 -13.01 -0.02 9.42
CA ILE A 54 -13.95 0.75 10.23
C ILE A 54 -13.93 0.13 11.62
N THR A 55 -13.53 0.87 12.65
CA THR A 55 -13.37 0.34 14.00
C THR A 55 -14.03 1.22 15.07
N ASP A 56 -14.61 0.61 16.10
CA ASP A 56 -14.89 1.34 17.33
C ASP A 56 -13.59 1.63 18.09
N ILE A 57 -13.61 2.58 19.01
CA ILE A 57 -12.47 2.86 19.90
C ILE A 57 -12.46 1.85 21.04
N ARG A 58 -13.57 1.75 21.79
CA ARG A 58 -13.61 0.99 23.02
C ARG A 58 -14.04 -0.44 22.78
N MET A 59 -13.07 -1.33 22.79
CA MET A 59 -13.29 -2.77 22.66
C MET A 59 -12.46 -3.50 23.74
N PRO A 60 -12.90 -4.70 24.17
CA PRO A 60 -12.10 -5.57 25.03
C PRO A 60 -10.74 -5.91 24.39
N GLU A 61 -9.80 -6.38 25.19
CA GLU A 61 -8.47 -6.89 24.80
C GLU A 61 -7.56 -5.85 24.10
N SER A 62 -7.98 -5.24 22.99
CA SER A 62 -7.25 -4.21 22.27
C SER A 62 -8.22 -3.20 21.67
N ASP A 63 -7.96 -1.92 21.92
CA ASP A 63 -8.82 -0.84 21.46
C ASP A 63 -8.56 -0.43 20.00
N GLY A 64 -9.47 0.37 19.43
CA GLY A 64 -9.37 0.81 18.03
C GLY A 64 -8.19 1.75 17.77
N LEU A 65 -7.65 2.43 18.80
CA LEU A 65 -6.45 3.26 18.66
C LEU A 65 -5.18 2.42 18.65
N ASP A 66 -5.11 1.32 19.39
CA ASP A 66 -4.03 0.35 19.32
C ASP A 66 -4.01 -0.31 17.95
N LEU A 67 -5.17 -0.68 17.41
CA LEU A 67 -5.30 -1.17 16.05
C LEU A 67 -4.83 -0.14 15.03
N ALA A 68 -5.25 1.14 15.15
CA ALA A 68 -4.83 2.21 14.24
C ALA A 68 -3.32 2.45 14.28
N LYS A 69 -2.71 2.39 15.47
CA LYS A 69 -1.25 2.47 15.64
C LYS A 69 -0.54 1.32 14.93
N TYR A 70 -0.99 0.09 15.14
CA TYR A 70 -0.43 -1.10 14.50
C TYR A 70 -0.53 -1.01 12.97
N VAL A 71 -1.69 -0.60 12.46
CA VAL A 71 -1.91 -0.40 11.02
C VAL A 71 -0.99 0.68 10.45
N MET A 72 -0.83 1.80 11.14
CA MET A 72 0.09 2.87 10.70
C MET A 72 1.53 2.38 10.58
N GLU A 73 1.98 1.52 11.52
CA GLU A 73 3.36 1.03 11.56
C GLU A 73 3.64 -0.08 10.54
N HIS A 74 2.66 -0.96 10.27
CA HIS A 74 2.86 -2.18 9.47
C HIS A 74 2.15 -2.15 8.09
N TYR A 75 1.06 -1.39 7.95
CA TYR A 75 0.20 -1.33 6.76
C TYR A 75 -0.21 0.11 6.42
N PRO A 76 0.73 1.04 6.16
CA PRO A 76 0.45 2.48 6.02
C PRO A 76 -0.49 2.85 4.86
N GLU A 77 -0.69 1.92 3.91
CA GLU A 77 -1.63 2.08 2.80
C GLU A 77 -3.09 1.89 3.23
N ILE A 78 -3.36 1.10 4.30
CA ILE A 78 -4.71 0.89 4.82
C ILE A 78 -5.25 2.18 5.43
N LYS A 79 -6.50 2.48 5.19
CA LYS A 79 -7.18 3.63 5.78
C LYS A 79 -8.06 3.19 6.94
N VAL A 80 -7.85 3.80 8.11
CA VAL A 80 -8.63 3.53 9.30
C VAL A 80 -9.66 4.64 9.48
N ILE A 81 -10.92 4.26 9.72
CA ILE A 81 -12.03 5.12 10.08
C ILE A 81 -12.48 4.70 11.48
N ILE A 82 -12.54 5.65 12.41
CA ILE A 82 -12.95 5.39 13.79
C ILE A 82 -14.42 5.79 13.98
N LEU A 83 -15.18 4.89 14.60
CA LEU A 83 -16.53 5.15 15.09
C LEU A 83 -16.49 5.16 16.62
N THR A 84 -17.03 6.19 17.27
CA THR A 84 -17.02 6.26 18.73
C THR A 84 -18.24 6.96 19.30
N GLY A 85 -18.71 6.47 20.44
CA GLY A 85 -19.75 7.13 21.25
C GLY A 85 -19.23 8.26 22.15
N TYR A 86 -17.92 8.50 22.15
CA TYR A 86 -17.28 9.44 23.06
C TYR A 86 -16.68 10.62 22.31
N ALA A 87 -17.21 11.82 22.60
CA ALA A 87 -16.63 13.08 22.11
C ALA A 87 -15.44 13.47 23.00
N ASP A 88 -14.43 12.60 23.10
CA ASP A 88 -13.22 12.88 23.87
C ASP A 88 -12.13 13.46 22.97
N PHE A 89 -11.69 14.65 23.32
CA PHE A 89 -10.65 15.38 22.59
C PHE A 89 -9.32 14.60 22.52
N GLU A 90 -8.97 13.85 23.57
CA GLU A 90 -7.72 13.09 23.60
C GLU A 90 -7.76 11.91 22.62
N TYR A 91 -8.91 11.29 22.40
CA TYR A 91 -9.08 10.27 21.37
C TYR A 91 -8.91 10.83 19.96
N ALA A 92 -9.54 11.98 19.68
CA ALA A 92 -9.40 12.64 18.39
C ALA A 92 -7.95 13.06 18.12
N LYS A 93 -7.25 13.61 19.12
CA LYS A 93 -5.84 13.97 19.03
C LYS A 93 -4.93 12.77 18.77
N THR A 94 -5.20 11.65 19.44
CA THR A 94 -4.46 10.39 19.25
C THR A 94 -4.72 9.78 17.87
N ALA A 95 -5.98 9.82 17.42
CA ALA A 95 -6.37 9.38 16.08
C ALA A 95 -5.61 10.16 14.97
N ILE A 96 -5.46 11.47 15.12
CA ILE A 96 -4.65 12.30 14.21
C ILE A 96 -3.19 11.83 14.21
N LYS A 97 -2.61 11.56 15.37
CA LYS A 97 -1.23 11.07 15.50
C LYS A 97 -1.02 9.75 14.78
N TYR A 98 -2.02 8.86 14.78
CA TYR A 98 -1.98 7.57 14.11
C TYR A 98 -2.49 7.61 12.66
N ASN A 99 -2.59 8.80 12.07
CA ASN A 99 -2.98 9.02 10.67
C ASN A 99 -4.32 8.38 10.31
N VAL A 100 -5.27 8.38 11.27
CA VAL A 100 -6.63 7.92 11.05
C VAL A 100 -7.29 8.75 9.95
N SER A 101 -7.98 8.10 9.03
CA SER A 101 -8.55 8.73 7.85
C SER A 101 -9.74 9.61 8.16
N ASP A 102 -10.55 9.17 9.11
CA ASP A 102 -11.74 9.89 9.57
C ASP A 102 -12.17 9.44 10.97
N PHE A 103 -12.95 10.29 11.66
CA PHE A 103 -13.38 10.09 13.03
C PHE A 103 -14.86 10.47 13.15
N LEU A 104 -15.75 9.50 13.33
CA LEU A 104 -17.20 9.67 13.34
C LEU A 104 -17.77 9.43 14.75
N LEU A 105 -18.62 10.36 15.20
CA LEU A 105 -19.31 10.26 16.50
C LEU A 105 -20.64 9.52 16.38
N LYS A 106 -20.84 8.51 17.20
CA LYS A 106 -22.15 7.83 17.37
C LYS A 106 -23.15 8.78 18.09
N PRO A 107 -24.44 8.87 17.69
CA PRO A 107 -25.08 8.08 16.67
C PRO A 107 -24.70 8.53 15.24
N ILE A 108 -24.30 7.57 14.39
CA ILE A 108 -23.91 7.80 13.01
C ILE A 108 -25.02 7.48 12.04
N SER A 109 -25.14 8.26 10.98
CA SER A 109 -26.00 7.91 9.86
C SER A 109 -25.22 7.07 8.81
N ILE A 110 -25.98 6.31 8.03
CA ILE A 110 -25.41 5.51 6.92
C ILE A 110 -24.68 6.41 5.94
N GLU A 111 -25.23 7.59 5.67
CA GLU A 111 -24.66 8.57 4.74
C GLU A 111 -23.30 9.07 5.22
N GLN A 112 -23.10 9.25 6.53
CA GLN A 112 -21.81 9.64 7.10
C GLN A 112 -20.77 8.53 6.93
N VAL A 113 -21.13 7.28 7.18
CA VAL A 113 -20.23 6.12 6.98
C VAL A 113 -19.85 6.01 5.51
N VAL A 114 -20.81 6.06 4.60
CA VAL A 114 -20.58 6.00 3.15
C VAL A 114 -19.66 7.14 2.68
N ALA A 115 -19.94 8.38 3.12
CA ALA A 115 -19.11 9.54 2.76
C ALA A 115 -17.66 9.39 3.25
N SER A 116 -17.46 8.90 4.47
CA SER A 116 -16.15 8.65 5.04
C SER A 116 -15.38 7.57 4.26
N VAL A 117 -16.04 6.45 3.91
CA VAL A 117 -15.45 5.38 3.09
C VAL A 117 -15.07 5.90 1.70
N GLN A 118 -15.94 6.66 1.04
CA GLN A 118 -15.64 7.26 -0.26
C GLN A 118 -14.47 8.25 -0.19
N SER A 119 -14.34 8.99 0.92
CA SER A 119 -13.17 9.85 1.17
C SER A 119 -11.89 9.01 1.29
N ALA A 120 -11.94 7.90 2.03
CA ALA A 120 -10.82 6.97 2.16
C ALA A 120 -10.42 6.35 0.80
N GLN A 121 -11.39 5.92 0.00
CA GLN A 121 -11.15 5.41 -1.37
C GLN A 121 -10.39 6.42 -2.24
N LYS A 122 -10.82 7.70 -2.23
CA LYS A 122 -10.13 8.77 -2.98
C LYS A 122 -8.67 8.92 -2.54
N LYS A 123 -8.39 8.85 -1.23
CA LYS A 123 -7.03 8.91 -0.68
C LYS A 123 -6.19 7.71 -1.12
N ILE A 124 -6.76 6.50 -1.14
CA ILE A 124 -6.08 5.28 -1.60
C ILE A 124 -5.75 5.38 -3.09
N ILE A 125 -6.72 5.78 -3.92
CA ILE A 125 -6.52 5.96 -5.36
C ILE A 125 -5.40 6.96 -5.63
N ALA A 126 -5.43 8.12 -4.98
CA ALA A 126 -4.41 9.16 -5.14
C ALA A 126 -3.01 8.67 -4.74
N SER A 127 -2.90 7.89 -3.64
CA SER A 127 -1.64 7.29 -3.20
C SER A 127 -1.13 6.25 -4.20
N ARG A 128 -2.00 5.38 -4.71
CA ARG A 128 -1.64 4.37 -5.72
C ARG A 128 -1.19 5.02 -7.03
N GLN A 129 -1.86 6.08 -7.47
CA GLN A 129 -1.46 6.84 -8.66
C GLN A 129 -0.11 7.52 -8.48
N LYS A 130 0.15 8.17 -7.34
CA LYS A 130 1.45 8.77 -7.03
C LYS A 130 2.58 7.73 -6.99
N ASN A 131 2.33 6.56 -6.43
CA ASN A 131 3.32 5.48 -6.39
C ASN A 131 3.57 4.88 -7.78
N THR A 132 2.54 4.79 -8.62
CA THR A 132 2.68 4.32 -10.01
C THR A 132 3.44 5.35 -10.85
N ALA A 133 3.14 6.65 -10.73
CA ALA A 133 3.86 7.72 -11.40
C ALA A 133 5.34 7.72 -10.99
N LYS A 134 5.65 7.68 -9.67
CA LYS A 134 7.04 7.58 -9.20
C LYS A 134 7.76 6.34 -9.73
N LYS A 135 7.12 5.16 -9.77
CA LYS A 135 7.70 3.96 -10.35
C LYS A 135 7.94 4.10 -11.85
N SER A 136 7.03 4.75 -12.58
CA SER A 136 7.18 5.04 -14.01
C SER A 136 8.33 6.01 -14.26
N ASP A 137 8.42 7.08 -13.48
CA ASP A 137 9.49 8.08 -13.60
C ASP A 137 10.86 7.46 -13.28
N VAL A 138 10.94 6.65 -12.23
CA VAL A 138 12.16 5.92 -11.86
C VAL A 138 12.51 4.89 -12.92
N ALA A 139 11.56 4.14 -13.46
CA ALA A 139 11.81 3.18 -14.52
C ALA A 139 12.32 3.87 -15.81
N PHE A 140 11.69 4.98 -16.23
CA PHE A 140 12.12 5.78 -17.37
C PHE A 140 13.52 6.36 -17.16
N MET A 141 13.82 6.89 -15.97
CA MET A 141 15.14 7.38 -15.64
C MET A 141 16.19 6.27 -15.65
N ILE A 142 15.86 5.09 -15.12
CA ILE A 142 16.76 3.93 -15.14
C ILE A 142 17.02 3.49 -16.59
N ASP A 143 15.98 3.45 -17.44
CA ASP A 143 16.18 3.14 -18.88
C ASP A 143 17.11 4.17 -19.54
N GLN A 144 16.98 5.45 -19.25
CA GLN A 144 17.84 6.52 -19.74
C GLN A 144 19.27 6.40 -19.21
N LEU A 145 19.45 6.11 -17.92
CA LEU A 145 20.72 5.87 -17.26
C LEU A 145 21.49 4.69 -17.86
N LEU A 146 20.75 3.62 -18.14
CA LEU A 146 21.32 2.40 -18.69
C LEU A 146 21.74 2.58 -20.14
N GLN A 147 21.01 3.43 -20.88
CA GLN A 147 21.38 3.83 -22.23
C GLN A 147 22.67 4.68 -22.21
N GLU A 148 22.80 5.65 -21.31
CA GLU A 148 24.02 6.45 -21.15
C GLU A 148 25.24 5.61 -20.71
N LEU A 149 25.05 4.60 -19.85
CA LEU A 149 26.11 3.66 -19.44
C LEU A 149 26.57 2.73 -20.58
N THR A 150 25.67 2.35 -21.49
CA THR A 150 26.00 1.51 -22.63
C THR A 150 26.69 2.32 -23.74
N ASP A 151 26.41 3.61 -23.86
CA ASP A 151 27.01 4.50 -24.85
C ASP A 151 28.39 5.09 -24.41
N ALA A 152 28.95 4.60 -23.30
CA ALA A 152 30.21 5.04 -22.69
C ALA A 152 30.26 6.55 -22.33
N SER A 153 29.12 7.21 -22.19
CA SER A 153 29.03 8.63 -21.84
C SER A 153 28.71 8.82 -20.35
N TYR A 154 29.51 8.22 -19.47
CA TYR A 154 29.40 8.43 -18.04
C TYR A 154 29.61 9.90 -17.68
N SER A 155 28.61 10.55 -17.13
CA SER A 155 28.71 11.94 -16.68
C SER A 155 28.47 12.05 -15.17
N ASP A 156 29.18 12.99 -14.51
CA ASP A 156 28.99 13.31 -13.09
C ASP A 156 27.55 13.72 -12.76
N THR A 157 26.81 14.22 -13.73
CA THR A 157 25.39 14.54 -13.65
C THR A 157 24.53 13.30 -13.38
N LEU A 158 24.93 12.14 -13.88
CA LEU A 158 24.25 10.87 -13.69
C LEU A 158 24.34 10.39 -12.24
N ALA A 159 25.54 10.43 -11.66
CA ALA A 159 25.78 10.06 -10.27
C ALA A 159 24.99 10.97 -9.30
N ALA A 160 24.92 12.28 -9.59
CA ALA A 160 24.14 13.22 -8.79
C ALA A 160 22.62 12.92 -8.83
N ARG A 161 22.07 12.60 -10.01
CA ARG A 161 20.65 12.24 -10.17
C ARG A 161 20.30 10.93 -9.48
N LEU A 162 21.17 9.91 -9.53
CA LEU A 162 20.96 8.64 -8.81
C LEU A 162 20.92 8.86 -7.30
N LYS A 163 21.71 9.79 -6.78
CA LYS A 163 21.76 10.12 -5.36
C LYS A 163 20.44 10.73 -4.86
N GLU A 164 19.74 11.52 -5.69
CA GLU A 164 18.41 12.07 -5.38
C GLU A 164 17.35 10.97 -5.17
N TYR A 165 17.55 9.79 -5.79
CA TYR A 165 16.65 8.64 -5.67
C TYR A 165 17.13 7.57 -4.70
N ASN A 166 18.14 7.88 -3.85
CA ASN A 166 18.76 6.93 -2.93
C ASN A 166 19.34 5.67 -3.61
N ILE A 167 19.77 5.79 -4.85
CA ILE A 167 20.44 4.71 -5.58
C ILE A 167 21.94 4.94 -5.48
N SER A 168 22.65 4.05 -4.77
CA SER A 168 24.10 4.06 -4.71
C SER A 168 24.69 3.09 -5.75
N LEU A 169 25.66 3.55 -6.54
CA LEU A 169 26.41 2.72 -7.48
C LEU A 169 27.62 2.04 -6.85
N GLU A 170 27.78 2.09 -5.52
CA GLU A 170 28.98 1.58 -4.85
C GLU A 170 29.15 0.06 -4.95
N SER A 171 28.06 -0.69 -5.16
CA SER A 171 28.11 -2.14 -5.36
C SER A 171 26.93 -2.64 -6.19
N TYR A 172 27.16 -3.05 -7.40
CA TYR A 172 26.15 -3.67 -8.25
C TYR A 172 26.71 -4.81 -9.08
N TYR A 173 25.84 -5.76 -9.43
CA TYR A 173 26.13 -6.78 -10.43
C TYR A 173 25.22 -6.58 -11.64
N VAL A 174 25.81 -6.69 -12.82
CA VAL A 174 25.06 -6.70 -14.08
C VAL A 174 25.01 -8.12 -14.61
N ALA A 175 23.82 -8.67 -14.75
CA ALA A 175 23.60 -9.93 -15.43
C ALA A 175 22.92 -9.67 -16.77
N ALA A 176 23.53 -10.11 -17.86
CA ALA A 176 22.95 -10.04 -19.19
C ALA A 176 22.43 -11.42 -19.61
N PHE A 177 21.14 -11.49 -19.94
CA PHE A 177 20.48 -12.71 -20.42
C PHE A 177 20.18 -12.56 -21.91
N GLN A 178 20.80 -13.40 -22.74
CA GLN A 178 20.47 -13.43 -24.16
C GLN A 178 19.17 -14.19 -24.37
N PHE A 179 18.20 -13.51 -24.99
CA PHE A 179 16.93 -14.14 -25.33
C PHE A 179 17.04 -14.79 -26.72
N ILE A 180 16.99 -16.12 -26.74
CA ILE A 180 16.80 -16.86 -27.99
C ILE A 180 15.29 -16.86 -28.24
N PRO A 181 14.79 -16.38 -29.39
CA PRO A 181 13.37 -16.23 -29.63
C PRO A 181 12.72 -17.62 -29.82
N TYR A 182 12.32 -18.24 -28.72
CA TYR A 182 11.43 -19.38 -28.70
C TYR A 182 10.26 -19.03 -27.78
N ALA A 183 9.12 -18.69 -28.38
CA ALA A 183 7.76 -18.65 -27.85
C ALA A 183 7.55 -18.27 -26.34
N GLY A 184 8.38 -17.46 -25.72
CA GLY A 184 8.27 -17.05 -24.32
C GLY A 184 7.95 -15.58 -24.15
N ASN A 185 7.06 -15.26 -23.19
CA ASN A 185 6.68 -13.89 -22.86
C ASN A 185 7.82 -13.18 -22.09
N ILE A 186 8.43 -12.15 -22.70
CA ILE A 186 9.50 -11.34 -22.09
C ILE A 186 9.06 -10.72 -20.75
N SER A 187 7.80 -10.36 -20.62
CA SER A 187 7.23 -9.82 -19.37
C SER A 187 7.28 -10.84 -18.24
N ALA A 188 6.99 -12.11 -18.52
CA ALA A 188 7.08 -13.19 -17.54
C ALA A 188 8.53 -13.42 -17.06
N LEU A 189 9.52 -13.31 -17.95
CA LEU A 189 10.92 -13.45 -17.58
C LEU A 189 11.38 -12.27 -16.68
N LYS A 190 10.98 -11.04 -17.00
CA LYS A 190 11.23 -9.86 -16.15
C LYS A 190 10.65 -10.05 -14.75
N GLU A 191 9.42 -10.55 -14.65
CA GLU A 191 8.78 -10.84 -13.35
C GLU A 191 9.51 -11.91 -12.55
N ILE A 192 10.02 -12.96 -13.21
CA ILE A 192 10.80 -14.02 -12.56
C ILE A 192 12.12 -13.46 -12.02
N ILE A 193 12.83 -12.63 -12.79
CA ILE A 193 14.09 -12.04 -12.37
C ILE A 193 13.88 -11.08 -11.19
N ILE A 194 12.83 -10.26 -11.23
CA ILE A 194 12.47 -9.35 -10.13
C ILE A 194 12.06 -10.12 -8.86
N LYS A 195 11.35 -11.25 -9.01
CA LYS A 195 10.97 -12.10 -7.86
C LYS A 195 12.16 -12.82 -7.23
N LEU A 196 13.20 -13.12 -7.99
CA LEU A 196 14.39 -13.80 -7.47
C LEU A 196 15.26 -12.90 -6.58
N LYS A 197 15.21 -11.58 -6.76
CA LYS A 197 15.86 -10.60 -5.87
C LYS A 197 15.07 -9.29 -5.84
N SER A 198 14.59 -8.90 -4.68
CA SER A 198 13.75 -7.72 -4.45
C SER A 198 14.39 -6.37 -4.82
N ASN A 199 15.71 -6.31 -4.97
CA ASN A 199 16.48 -5.10 -5.33
C ASN A 199 17.11 -5.22 -6.73
N SER A 200 16.34 -5.66 -7.73
CA SER A 200 16.82 -5.77 -9.10
C SER A 200 16.00 -4.92 -10.05
N TYR A 201 16.66 -4.33 -11.03
CA TYR A 201 16.04 -3.64 -12.16
C TYR A 201 16.32 -4.39 -13.44
N CYS A 202 15.31 -4.61 -14.28
CA CYS A 202 15.42 -5.31 -15.53
C CYS A 202 14.99 -4.42 -16.70
N TYR A 203 15.80 -4.33 -17.73
CA TYR A 203 15.42 -3.66 -18.96
C TYR A 203 15.83 -4.47 -20.20
N ARG A 204 15.23 -4.14 -21.33
CA ARG A 204 15.53 -4.78 -22.60
C ARG A 204 16.49 -3.89 -23.42
N TYR A 205 17.62 -4.46 -23.84
CA TYR A 205 18.54 -3.83 -24.77
C TYR A 205 18.74 -4.76 -25.97
N ASN A 206 18.24 -4.37 -27.13
CA ASN A 206 18.24 -5.22 -28.35
C ASN A 206 17.58 -6.59 -28.06
N ASN A 207 18.35 -7.67 -28.20
CA ASN A 207 17.95 -9.06 -27.93
C ASN A 207 18.41 -9.57 -26.56
N LEU A 208 18.78 -8.66 -25.66
CA LEU A 208 19.23 -8.99 -24.31
C LEU A 208 18.22 -8.47 -23.27
N ILE A 209 18.07 -9.20 -22.18
CA ILE A 209 17.52 -8.68 -20.94
C ILE A 209 18.68 -8.44 -20.01
N ILE A 210 18.86 -7.20 -19.58
CA ILE A 210 19.89 -6.81 -18.64
C ILE A 210 19.21 -6.63 -17.28
N ALA A 211 19.71 -7.34 -16.26
CA ALA A 211 19.28 -7.20 -14.89
C ALA A 211 20.43 -6.58 -14.08
N ILE A 212 20.14 -5.51 -13.36
CA ILE A 212 21.07 -4.87 -12.44
C ILE A 212 20.61 -5.17 -11.02
N TYR A 213 21.50 -5.74 -10.24
CA TYR A 213 21.27 -6.07 -8.84
C TYR A 213 22.05 -5.08 -7.97
N PHE A 214 21.35 -4.39 -7.07
CA PHE A 214 21.96 -3.49 -6.09
C PHE A 214 22.12 -4.20 -4.76
N TYR A 215 23.27 -4.03 -4.12
CA TYR A 215 23.42 -4.41 -2.72
C TYR A 215 22.84 -3.31 -1.84
N PRO A 216 22.04 -3.67 -0.81
CA PRO A 216 21.73 -2.69 0.22
C PRO A 216 23.06 -2.26 0.86
N ALA A 217 23.26 -0.96 1.02
CA ALA A 217 24.37 -0.44 1.82
C ALA A 217 24.29 -1.07 3.21
N CYS A 218 25.41 -1.65 3.69
CA CYS A 218 25.53 -2.19 5.04
C CYS A 218 25.41 -1.10 6.08
#